data_f4e1fbc6f214da427d95359736be33eb
#
_entry.id   f4e1fbc6f214da427d95359736be33eb
#
_cell.length_a   1.000
_cell.length_b   1.000
_cell.length_c   1.000
_cell.angle_alpha   90.00
_cell.angle_beta   90.00
_cell.angle_gamma   90.00
#
_symmetry.space_group_name_H-M   'P 1'
#
loop_
_entity.id
_entity.type
_entity.pdbx_description
1 polymer ?
#
loop_
_entity_poly.entity_id
_entity_poly.type
_entity_poly.pdbx_seq_one_letter_code
_entity_poly.pdbx_strand_id
1 'polypeptide(L)'
;RPLGKRCVLVGKTHMAADEEGMARLEVDKATDLGVLVSQCGFEPYERDDGLIPFGATAPNLRYNKWLNEKGYPGDNPWHDYANSAEGPEGEILTGWQMRYARKPARVKAEHSETPYMTDRAIDFMEDAGDEAWCMHFSLIKPHWPYVAPAPYNDMYGPNQILSANRTEDERENPHPVIAAYMQHDESKTFQEDETRSTVIPVYMGLVKQIDDELGRLFEYMDNKGLSDNTMIVLTSDHGDYLGDHWLGEKELFHEASVRIPMIVVDPSKTADATRGTASNALVEAIDLVPTFIEASGGKVEQKRLEGRSLLPLLCNTSAPDDWREAAFSELDYGFRGARNTLQKEPNAALAWM
;
A
#
# COMPACT_ATOMS: atom_id res chain seq x y z
N ARG A 1 22.01 5.08 1.81
CA ARG A 1 23.18 4.89 2.70
C ARG A 1 24.50 5.32 2.04
N PRO A 2 24.84 4.92 0.77
CA PRO A 2 26.05 5.44 0.12
C PRO A 2 26.11 6.96 0.04
N LEU A 3 24.94 7.64 0.07
CA LEU A 3 24.81 9.11 0.03
C LEU A 3 24.68 9.75 1.43
N GLY A 4 25.01 9.01 2.51
CA GLY A 4 24.94 9.52 3.86
C GLY A 4 23.52 9.69 4.42
N LYS A 5 22.48 9.14 3.73
CA LYS A 5 21.09 9.20 4.21
C LYS A 5 20.72 7.97 5.02
N ARG A 6 20.02 8.15 6.11
CA ARG A 6 19.36 7.09 6.86
C ARG A 6 18.09 6.68 6.14
N CYS A 7 18.01 5.41 5.69
CA CYS A 7 16.83 4.91 4.97
C CYS A 7 16.00 4.08 5.94
N VAL A 8 14.75 4.46 6.18
CA VAL A 8 13.87 3.85 7.17
C VAL A 8 12.54 3.45 6.60
N LEU A 9 11.95 2.44 7.24
CA LEU A 9 10.63 1.93 6.97
C LEU A 9 9.71 2.24 8.16
N VAL A 10 8.57 2.84 7.87
CA VAL A 10 7.44 3.00 8.79
C VAL A 10 6.19 2.44 8.12
N GLY A 11 5.68 1.34 8.63
CA GLY A 11 4.46 0.69 8.15
C GLY A 11 4.66 -0.59 7.36
N LYS A 12 3.82 -0.83 6.37
CA LYS A 12 3.72 -2.06 5.59
C LYS A 12 4.71 -2.09 4.42
N THR A 13 5.27 -3.26 4.13
CA THR A 13 6.06 -3.48 2.91
C THR A 13 5.68 -4.74 2.14
N HIS A 14 5.07 -5.72 2.79
CA HIS A 14 4.79 -7.05 2.23
C HIS A 14 6.06 -7.73 1.66
N MET A 15 7.23 -7.27 2.07
CA MET A 15 8.52 -7.84 1.65
C MET A 15 8.85 -9.10 2.41
N ALA A 16 9.35 -10.10 1.71
CA ALA A 16 9.97 -11.28 2.29
C ALA A 16 11.48 -11.25 2.06
N ALA A 17 12.25 -11.73 3.06
CA ALA A 17 13.68 -11.89 2.89
C ALA A 17 14.00 -13.00 1.86
N ASP A 18 14.97 -12.76 0.98
CA ASP A 18 15.57 -13.81 0.17
C ASP A 18 16.48 -14.68 1.06
N GLU A 19 15.86 -15.62 1.79
CA GLU A 19 16.54 -16.48 2.75
C GLU A 19 17.60 -17.36 2.08
N GLU A 20 17.34 -17.82 0.86
CA GLU A 20 18.27 -18.64 0.09
C GLU A 20 19.49 -17.82 -0.36
N GLY A 21 19.27 -16.62 -0.87
CA GLY A 21 20.34 -15.69 -1.22
C GLY A 21 21.16 -15.25 -0.02
N MET A 22 20.54 -14.98 1.11
CA MET A 22 21.22 -14.63 2.35
C MET A 22 22.08 -15.79 2.86
N ALA A 23 21.56 -17.02 2.86
CA ALA A 23 22.31 -18.21 3.26
C ALA A 23 23.51 -18.43 2.33
N ARG A 24 23.33 -18.28 1.00
CA ARG A 24 24.42 -18.42 0.02
C ARG A 24 25.53 -17.38 0.20
N LEU A 25 25.17 -16.17 0.68
CA LEU A 25 26.11 -15.08 0.94
C LEU A 25 26.59 -15.05 2.40
N GLU A 26 26.26 -16.08 3.20
CA GLU A 26 26.59 -16.19 4.61
C GLU A 26 26.14 -14.97 5.46
N VAL A 27 25.00 -14.36 5.08
CA VAL A 27 24.41 -13.24 5.80
C VAL A 27 23.46 -13.75 6.87
N ASP A 28 23.84 -13.58 8.15
CA ASP A 28 22.98 -13.94 9.28
C ASP A 28 21.90 -12.87 9.50
N LYS A 29 20.63 -13.29 9.52
CA LYS A 29 19.46 -12.44 9.74
C LYS A 29 19.48 -11.67 11.06
N ALA A 30 20.17 -12.18 12.07
CA ALA A 30 20.25 -11.55 13.39
C ALA A 30 21.26 -10.37 13.44
N THR A 31 22.07 -10.19 12.41
CA THR A 31 23.01 -9.07 12.31
C THR A 31 22.33 -7.83 11.74
N ASP A 32 22.89 -6.64 12.01
CA ASP A 32 22.42 -5.38 11.44
C ASP A 32 22.35 -5.44 9.91
N LEU A 33 23.34 -6.05 9.26
CA LEU A 33 23.34 -6.26 7.83
C LEU A 33 22.19 -7.19 7.40
N GLY A 34 21.97 -8.26 8.15
CA GLY A 34 20.90 -9.22 7.88
C GLY A 34 19.52 -8.59 8.01
N VAL A 35 19.30 -7.77 9.03
CA VAL A 35 18.06 -6.99 9.18
C VAL A 35 17.83 -6.10 7.97
N LEU A 36 18.85 -5.35 7.56
CA LEU A 36 18.75 -4.44 6.42
C LEU A 36 18.48 -5.16 5.09
N VAL A 37 19.18 -6.27 4.84
CA VAL A 37 18.97 -7.08 3.63
C VAL A 37 17.55 -7.65 3.60
N SER A 38 17.04 -8.11 4.75
CA SER A 38 15.69 -8.63 4.90
C SER A 38 14.60 -7.56 4.70
N GLN A 39 14.97 -6.28 4.78
CA GLN A 39 14.06 -5.14 4.62
C GLN A 39 14.41 -4.32 3.36
N CYS A 40 14.96 -4.94 2.34
CA CYS A 40 15.36 -4.28 1.07
C CYS A 40 16.25 -3.04 1.27
N GLY A 41 17.08 -3.02 2.32
CA GLY A 41 17.99 -1.93 2.64
C GLY A 41 17.42 -0.87 3.59
N PHE A 42 16.18 -1.01 4.03
CA PHE A 42 15.59 -0.12 5.03
C PHE A 42 15.85 -0.59 6.46
N GLU A 43 16.02 0.38 7.36
CA GLU A 43 15.96 0.16 8.79
C GLU A 43 14.48 0.11 9.21
N PRO A 44 13.99 -0.98 9.84
CA PRO A 44 12.61 -1.05 10.28
C PRO A 44 12.42 -0.22 11.56
N TYR A 45 12.03 1.04 11.43
CA TYR A 45 11.68 1.87 12.57
C TYR A 45 10.37 1.42 13.22
N GLU A 46 9.34 1.25 12.39
CA GLU A 46 8.09 0.56 12.74
C GLU A 46 7.64 -0.28 11.56
N ARG A 47 7.48 -1.59 11.73
CA ARG A 47 6.96 -2.47 10.68
C ARG A 47 5.66 -3.12 11.13
N ASP A 48 4.63 -2.92 10.34
CA ASP A 48 3.34 -3.59 10.48
C ASP A 48 2.81 -3.97 9.09
N ASP A 49 2.94 -5.24 8.76
CA ASP A 49 2.41 -5.76 7.49
C ASP A 49 0.89 -6.04 7.58
N GLY A 50 0.29 -5.94 8.78
CA GLY A 50 -1.12 -6.19 9.02
C GLY A 50 -1.57 -7.59 8.61
N LEU A 51 -2.84 -7.69 8.19
CA LEU A 51 -3.43 -8.92 7.64
C LEU A 51 -3.35 -10.11 8.60
N ILE A 52 -3.63 -9.88 9.89
CA ILE A 52 -3.60 -10.89 10.95
C ILE A 52 -5.03 -11.38 11.19
N PRO A 53 -5.44 -12.52 10.57
CA PRO A 53 -6.82 -13.00 10.62
C PRO A 53 -7.20 -13.51 12.02
N PHE A 54 -8.50 -13.74 12.20
CA PHE A 54 -9.06 -14.36 13.41
C PHE A 54 -8.32 -15.64 13.79
N GLY A 55 -7.98 -15.75 15.08
CA GLY A 55 -7.26 -16.93 15.62
C GLY A 55 -5.74 -16.91 15.41
N ALA A 56 -5.20 -15.97 14.64
CA ALA A 56 -3.76 -15.75 14.58
C ALA A 56 -3.31 -14.89 15.75
N THR A 57 -2.14 -15.19 16.30
CA THR A 57 -1.49 -14.35 17.31
C THR A 57 -0.35 -13.58 16.70
N ALA A 58 -0.29 -12.28 16.98
CA ALA A 58 0.85 -11.44 16.61
C ALA A 58 1.45 -10.80 17.88
N PRO A 59 2.03 -11.61 18.78
CA PRO A 59 2.45 -11.16 20.12
C PRO A 59 3.54 -10.08 20.08
N ASN A 60 4.24 -9.95 18.96
CA ASN A 60 5.35 -9.00 18.80
C ASN A 60 4.96 -7.74 18.00
N LEU A 61 3.73 -7.63 17.50
CA LEU A 61 3.28 -6.43 16.81
C LEU A 61 3.20 -5.27 17.82
N ARG A 62 3.95 -4.20 17.56
CA ARG A 62 4.00 -3.04 18.47
C ARG A 62 2.64 -2.37 18.59
N TYR A 63 1.91 -2.27 17.50
CA TYR A 63 0.55 -1.74 17.48
C TYR A 63 -0.39 -2.54 18.41
N ASN A 64 -0.32 -3.87 18.42
CA ASN A 64 -1.11 -4.70 19.35
C ASN A 64 -0.77 -4.43 20.82
N LYS A 65 0.51 -4.25 21.14
CA LYS A 65 0.93 -3.87 22.49
C LYS A 65 0.39 -2.50 22.89
N TRP A 66 0.51 -1.54 21.99
CA TRP A 66 0.00 -0.19 22.18
C TRP A 66 -1.54 -0.17 22.34
N LEU A 67 -2.28 -0.96 21.55
CA LEU A 67 -3.74 -1.11 21.71
C LEU A 67 -4.11 -1.69 23.07
N ASN A 68 -3.39 -2.70 23.56
CA ASN A 68 -3.58 -3.24 24.90
C ASN A 68 -3.40 -2.14 25.98
N GLU A 69 -2.40 -1.30 25.85
CA GLU A 69 -2.15 -0.16 26.76
C GLU A 69 -3.26 0.90 26.67
N LYS A 70 -3.89 1.05 25.51
CA LYS A 70 -5.04 1.95 25.29
C LYS A 70 -6.39 1.36 25.76
N GLY A 71 -6.40 0.14 26.31
CA GLY A 71 -7.60 -0.49 26.85
C GLY A 71 -8.37 -1.36 25.85
N TYR A 72 -7.71 -1.86 24.82
CA TYR A 72 -8.22 -2.85 23.88
C TYR A 72 -7.51 -4.20 24.11
N PRO A 73 -7.90 -4.96 25.15
CA PRO A 73 -7.17 -6.16 25.58
C PRO A 73 -7.39 -7.35 24.64
N GLY A 74 -6.37 -8.20 24.52
CA GLY A 74 -6.46 -9.45 23.78
C GLY A 74 -5.12 -9.86 23.15
N ASP A 75 -5.13 -11.05 22.55
CA ASP A 75 -3.96 -11.60 21.86
C ASP A 75 -3.79 -11.01 20.44
N ASN A 76 -4.89 -10.56 19.85
CA ASN A 76 -4.89 -9.94 18.51
C ASN A 76 -5.81 -8.70 18.44
N PRO A 77 -5.50 -7.61 19.16
CA PRO A 77 -6.29 -6.38 19.12
C PRO A 77 -6.39 -5.77 17.72
N TRP A 78 -5.39 -5.99 16.87
CA TRP A 78 -5.42 -5.58 15.45
C TRP A 78 -6.67 -6.12 14.75
N HIS A 79 -6.97 -7.42 14.94
CA HIS A 79 -8.19 -8.03 14.38
C HIS A 79 -9.43 -7.65 15.19
N ASP A 80 -9.38 -7.86 16.52
CA ASP A 80 -10.58 -7.85 17.35
C ASP A 80 -11.19 -6.46 17.53
N TYR A 81 -10.38 -5.41 17.37
CA TYR A 81 -10.83 -4.02 17.55
C TYR A 81 -10.60 -3.16 16.31
N ALA A 82 -9.38 -3.12 15.76
CA ALA A 82 -9.07 -2.21 14.68
C ALA A 82 -9.68 -2.64 13.33
N ASN A 83 -9.82 -3.94 13.11
CA ASN A 83 -10.34 -4.51 11.86
C ASN A 83 -11.58 -5.39 12.03
N SER A 84 -12.39 -5.12 13.07
CA SER A 84 -13.67 -5.77 13.30
C SER A 84 -14.68 -4.78 13.88
N ALA A 85 -15.96 -5.04 13.62
CA ALA A 85 -17.07 -4.29 14.21
C ALA A 85 -17.69 -5.07 15.37
N GLU A 86 -18.64 -4.43 16.07
CA GLU A 86 -19.41 -5.05 17.16
C GLU A 86 -20.82 -5.37 16.70
N GLY A 87 -21.27 -6.57 17.02
CA GLY A 87 -22.64 -6.99 16.82
C GLY A 87 -23.58 -6.61 17.98
N PRO A 88 -24.88 -6.84 17.82
CA PRO A 88 -25.89 -6.43 18.80
C PRO A 88 -25.73 -7.06 20.21
N GLU A 89 -25.11 -8.24 20.27
CA GLU A 89 -24.87 -8.97 21.52
C GLU A 89 -23.41 -8.82 22.01
N GLY A 90 -22.62 -7.89 21.42
CA GLY A 90 -21.23 -7.67 21.75
C GLY A 90 -20.26 -8.63 21.05
N GLU A 91 -20.76 -9.48 20.15
CA GLU A 91 -19.95 -10.41 19.34
C GLU A 91 -19.06 -9.67 18.36
N ILE A 92 -17.89 -10.24 18.04
CA ILE A 92 -16.97 -9.70 17.06
C ILE A 92 -17.47 -10.01 15.64
N LEU A 93 -17.78 -8.95 14.90
CA LEU A 93 -18.11 -9.03 13.49
C LEU A 93 -16.84 -8.78 12.67
N THR A 94 -16.18 -9.84 12.25
CA THR A 94 -14.90 -9.76 11.56
C THR A 94 -14.97 -8.94 10.29
N GLY A 95 -14.05 -8.01 10.12
CA GLY A 95 -13.93 -7.16 8.93
C GLY A 95 -13.53 -7.94 7.66
N TRP A 96 -13.09 -9.19 7.80
CA TRP A 96 -12.87 -10.10 6.66
C TRP A 96 -14.18 -10.44 5.92
N GLN A 97 -15.34 -10.12 6.51
CA GLN A 97 -16.64 -10.28 5.87
C GLN A 97 -17.17 -8.91 5.43
N MET A 98 -17.11 -8.62 4.15
CA MET A 98 -17.44 -7.33 3.53
C MET A 98 -18.84 -6.82 3.88
N ARG A 99 -19.80 -7.71 4.17
CA ARG A 99 -21.17 -7.33 4.61
C ARG A 99 -21.21 -6.50 5.89
N TYR A 100 -20.15 -6.53 6.70
CA TYR A 100 -20.06 -5.75 7.93
C TYR A 100 -19.31 -4.43 7.76
N ALA A 101 -18.79 -4.12 6.58
CA ALA A 101 -17.94 -2.97 6.33
C ALA A 101 -18.52 -1.64 6.83
N ARG A 102 -19.83 -1.41 6.65
CA ARG A 102 -20.47 -0.18 7.10
C ARG A 102 -20.59 -0.01 8.60
N LYS A 103 -20.39 -1.07 9.38
CA LYS A 103 -20.35 -0.97 10.84
C LYS A 103 -19.01 -0.36 11.26
N PRO A 104 -19.01 0.54 12.29
CA PRO A 104 -17.75 1.13 12.73
C PRO A 104 -16.83 0.08 13.34
N ALA A 105 -15.53 0.24 13.12
CA ALA A 105 -14.53 -0.51 13.86
C ALA A 105 -14.73 -0.32 15.38
N ARG A 106 -14.37 -1.31 16.17
CA ARG A 106 -14.48 -1.28 17.63
C ARG A 106 -13.44 -0.38 18.29
N VAL A 107 -12.48 0.10 17.53
CA VAL A 107 -11.46 1.06 17.96
C VAL A 107 -11.93 2.49 17.69
N LYS A 108 -11.53 3.44 18.54
CA LYS A 108 -11.71 4.87 18.24
C LYS A 108 -10.85 5.30 17.04
N ALA A 109 -11.27 6.36 16.34
CA ALA A 109 -10.54 6.85 15.17
C ALA A 109 -9.07 7.16 15.49
N GLU A 110 -8.82 7.89 16.59
CA GLU A 110 -7.48 8.25 17.03
C GLU A 110 -6.60 7.06 17.48
N HIS A 111 -7.21 5.90 17.68
CA HIS A 111 -6.50 4.68 18.06
C HIS A 111 -6.42 3.65 16.91
N SER A 112 -6.98 3.97 15.74
CA SER A 112 -6.86 3.10 14.58
C SER A 112 -5.44 3.10 14.00
N GLU A 113 -5.19 2.19 13.08
CA GLU A 113 -3.84 1.93 12.56
C GLU A 113 -3.24 3.12 11.81
N THR A 114 -4.04 3.85 11.00
CA THR A 114 -3.58 4.97 10.19
C THR A 114 -3.00 6.11 11.05
N PRO A 115 -3.68 6.66 12.08
CA PRO A 115 -3.08 7.66 12.96
C PRO A 115 -1.91 7.11 13.79
N TYR A 116 -1.94 5.84 14.23
CA TYR A 116 -0.80 5.25 14.91
C TYR A 116 0.47 5.26 14.04
N MET A 117 0.37 4.85 12.77
CA MET A 117 1.51 4.87 11.86
C MET A 117 1.97 6.29 11.54
N THR A 118 1.04 7.24 11.46
CA THR A 118 1.40 8.66 11.29
C THR A 118 2.18 9.20 12.49
N ASP A 119 1.80 8.81 13.71
CA ASP A 119 2.58 9.13 14.92
C ASP A 119 4.00 8.53 14.84
N ARG A 120 4.14 7.28 14.37
CA ARG A 120 5.47 6.67 14.20
C ARG A 120 6.33 7.38 13.16
N ALA A 121 5.71 7.88 12.08
CA ALA A 121 6.43 8.69 11.09
C ALA A 121 6.90 10.03 11.67
N ILE A 122 6.08 10.68 12.47
CA ILE A 122 6.43 11.91 13.17
C ILE A 122 7.55 11.66 14.20
N ASP A 123 7.42 10.61 15.02
CA ASP A 123 8.45 10.23 15.99
C ASP A 123 9.80 9.98 15.32
N PHE A 124 9.79 9.29 14.17
CA PHE A 124 11.03 9.11 13.41
C PHE A 124 11.66 10.43 13.00
N MET A 125 10.85 11.37 12.47
CA MET A 125 11.38 12.68 12.06
C MET A 125 11.93 13.48 13.24
N GLU A 126 11.33 13.35 14.44
CA GLU A 126 11.87 13.94 15.67
C GLU A 126 13.19 13.29 16.10
N ASP A 127 13.25 11.95 16.08
CA ASP A 127 14.44 11.17 16.43
C ASP A 127 15.60 11.43 15.46
N ALA A 128 15.31 11.64 14.18
CA ALA A 128 16.32 11.91 13.16
C ALA A 128 16.97 13.29 13.32
N GLY A 129 16.24 14.27 13.87
CA GLY A 129 16.74 15.63 14.05
C GLY A 129 17.32 16.21 12.75
N ASP A 130 18.60 16.55 12.74
CA ASP A 130 19.32 17.12 11.59
C ASP A 130 19.92 16.07 10.65
N GLU A 131 19.75 14.77 10.93
CA GLU A 131 20.23 13.72 10.03
C GLU A 131 19.49 13.74 8.69
N ALA A 132 20.21 13.51 7.60
CA ALA A 132 19.57 13.35 6.30
C ALA A 132 18.95 11.94 6.19
N TRP A 133 17.68 11.87 5.80
CA TRP A 133 16.93 10.62 5.74
C TRP A 133 16.16 10.42 4.44
N CYS A 134 15.73 9.17 4.22
CA CYS A 134 14.73 8.77 3.25
C CYS A 134 13.77 7.82 3.98
N MET A 135 12.51 8.18 4.10
CA MET A 135 11.50 7.39 4.78
C MET A 135 10.53 6.77 3.76
N HIS A 136 10.36 5.47 3.83
CA HIS A 136 9.23 4.77 3.24
C HIS A 136 8.12 4.70 4.29
N PHE A 137 7.15 5.60 4.18
CA PHE A 137 5.95 5.63 5.03
C PHE A 137 4.81 4.96 4.29
N SER A 138 4.33 3.83 4.80
CA SER A 138 3.33 3.00 4.13
C SER A 138 2.17 2.65 5.06
N LEU A 139 0.97 2.97 4.62
CA LEU A 139 -0.27 2.67 5.32
C LEU A 139 -0.93 1.42 4.73
N ILE A 140 -1.48 0.55 5.57
CA ILE A 140 -2.22 -0.64 5.10
C ILE A 140 -3.54 -0.20 4.45
N LYS A 141 -4.26 0.74 5.08
CA LYS A 141 -5.51 1.25 4.53
C LYS A 141 -5.24 2.07 3.25
N PRO A 142 -6.17 2.00 2.28
CA PRO A 142 -7.52 1.44 2.32
C PRO A 142 -7.63 -0.06 1.98
N HIS A 143 -6.52 -0.82 1.97
CA HIS A 143 -6.52 -2.27 1.71
C HIS A 143 -7.51 -3.01 2.62
N TRP A 144 -8.08 -4.09 2.13
CA TRP A 144 -8.92 -5.02 2.88
C TRP A 144 -8.22 -5.50 4.19
N PRO A 145 -8.93 -5.68 5.32
CA PRO A 145 -10.39 -5.59 5.55
C PRO A 145 -10.93 -4.16 5.46
N TYR A 146 -12.06 -3.98 4.77
CA TYR A 146 -12.70 -2.68 4.58
C TYR A 146 -13.54 -2.30 5.80
N VAL A 147 -12.88 -1.99 6.90
CA VAL A 147 -13.51 -1.52 8.14
C VAL A 147 -12.87 -0.21 8.56
N ALA A 148 -13.69 0.80 8.79
CA ALA A 148 -13.27 2.11 9.23
C ALA A 148 -13.83 2.43 10.63
N PRO A 149 -13.11 3.18 11.46
CA PRO A 149 -13.66 3.69 12.71
C PRO A 149 -14.70 4.79 12.46
N ALA A 150 -15.59 5.04 13.43
CA ALA A 150 -16.45 6.20 13.35
C ALA A 150 -15.61 7.50 13.47
N PRO A 151 -15.89 8.58 12.70
CA PRO A 151 -17.06 8.73 11.80
C PRO A 151 -16.85 8.23 10.37
N TYR A 152 -15.64 7.79 10.00
CA TYR A 152 -15.23 7.47 8.63
C TYR A 152 -16.05 6.35 8.00
N ASN A 153 -16.56 5.42 8.80
CA ASN A 153 -17.39 4.31 8.33
C ASN A 153 -18.71 4.74 7.67
N ASP A 154 -19.21 5.95 7.97
CA ASP A 154 -20.52 6.43 7.53
C ASP A 154 -20.49 7.84 6.91
N MET A 155 -19.30 8.35 6.55
CA MET A 155 -19.15 9.66 5.90
C MET A 155 -19.73 9.70 4.49
N TYR A 156 -19.74 8.58 3.79
CA TYR A 156 -20.21 8.45 2.41
C TYR A 156 -21.34 7.44 2.33
N GLY A 157 -22.20 7.62 1.35
CA GLY A 157 -23.35 6.75 1.12
C GLY A 157 -23.34 6.07 -0.27
N PRO A 158 -24.21 5.07 -0.47
CA PRO A 158 -24.30 4.35 -1.75
C PRO A 158 -24.60 5.25 -2.96
N ASN A 159 -25.21 6.43 -2.74
CA ASN A 159 -25.53 7.38 -3.81
C ASN A 159 -24.32 8.16 -4.33
N GLN A 160 -23.15 8.00 -3.70
CA GLN A 160 -21.92 8.71 -4.07
C GLN A 160 -20.94 7.82 -4.84
N ILE A 161 -21.26 6.53 -5.01
CA ILE A 161 -20.43 5.60 -5.78
C ILE A 161 -20.70 5.72 -7.28
N LEU A 162 -19.66 5.51 -8.07
CA LEU A 162 -19.79 5.41 -9.53
C LEU A 162 -20.31 4.02 -9.93
N SER A 163 -20.95 3.94 -11.10
CA SER A 163 -21.28 2.66 -11.71
C SER A 163 -20.01 1.84 -11.94
N ALA A 164 -20.09 0.51 -11.81
CA ALA A 164 -18.97 -0.35 -12.14
C ALA A 164 -18.59 -0.22 -13.62
N ASN A 165 -17.29 -0.20 -13.88
CA ASN A 165 -16.75 -0.35 -15.21
C ASN A 165 -16.70 -1.84 -15.58
N ARG A 166 -17.85 -2.39 -15.99
CA ARG A 166 -17.97 -3.80 -16.35
C ARG A 166 -19.15 -4.03 -17.31
N THR A 167 -19.02 -5.02 -18.16
CA THR A 167 -20.07 -5.43 -19.13
C THR A 167 -20.32 -6.92 -19.05
N GLU A 168 -21.51 -7.40 -19.46
CA GLU A 168 -21.82 -8.83 -19.50
C GLU A 168 -20.94 -9.57 -20.51
N ASP A 169 -20.54 -8.92 -21.60
CA ASP A 169 -19.68 -9.51 -22.65
C ASP A 169 -18.33 -9.99 -22.09
N GLU A 170 -17.81 -9.34 -21.04
CA GLU A 170 -16.59 -9.76 -20.36
C GLU A 170 -16.70 -11.15 -19.70
N ARG A 171 -17.92 -11.62 -19.44
CA ARG A 171 -18.19 -12.93 -18.83
C ARG A 171 -18.49 -14.01 -19.87
N GLU A 172 -18.78 -13.65 -21.10
CA GLU A 172 -19.24 -14.60 -22.14
C GLU A 172 -18.12 -15.41 -22.78
N ASN A 173 -16.91 -15.12 -22.69
CA ASN A 173 -15.78 -15.94 -23.13
C ASN A 173 -14.45 -15.31 -22.66
N PRO A 174 -14.26 -15.13 -21.36
CA PRO A 174 -13.09 -14.47 -20.84
C PRO A 174 -11.82 -15.28 -21.13
N HIS A 175 -10.70 -14.58 -21.20
CA HIS A 175 -9.40 -15.25 -21.22
C HIS A 175 -9.30 -16.20 -19.99
N PRO A 176 -8.72 -17.41 -20.11
CA PRO A 176 -8.69 -18.39 -19.02
C PRO A 176 -8.17 -17.86 -17.68
N VAL A 177 -7.17 -17.00 -17.68
CA VAL A 177 -6.63 -16.35 -16.46
C VAL A 177 -7.69 -15.46 -15.82
N ILE A 178 -8.38 -14.62 -16.60
CA ILE A 178 -9.46 -13.75 -16.11
C ILE A 178 -10.61 -14.58 -15.57
N ALA A 179 -11.00 -15.65 -16.31
CA ALA A 179 -12.06 -16.58 -15.90
C ALA A 179 -11.74 -17.20 -14.53
N ALA A 180 -10.50 -17.64 -14.32
CA ALA A 180 -10.04 -18.19 -13.05
C ALA A 180 -10.11 -17.15 -11.93
N TYR A 181 -9.69 -15.90 -12.22
CA TYR A 181 -9.70 -14.81 -11.25
C TYR A 181 -11.12 -14.39 -10.85
N MET A 182 -12.07 -14.41 -11.80
CA MET A 182 -13.50 -14.21 -11.50
C MET A 182 -14.07 -15.25 -10.52
N GLN A 183 -13.40 -16.38 -10.32
CA GLN A 183 -13.81 -17.42 -9.38
C GLN A 183 -13.20 -17.27 -7.98
N HIS A 184 -12.28 -16.36 -7.76
CA HIS A 184 -11.78 -16.03 -6.42
C HIS A 184 -12.91 -15.49 -5.55
N ASP A 185 -12.84 -15.74 -4.25
CA ASP A 185 -13.90 -15.38 -3.31
C ASP A 185 -14.11 -13.86 -3.24
N GLU A 186 -13.03 -13.07 -3.34
CA GLU A 186 -13.08 -11.62 -3.40
C GLU A 186 -13.80 -11.13 -4.65
N SER A 187 -13.46 -11.69 -5.81
CA SER A 187 -14.11 -11.35 -7.08
C SER A 187 -15.59 -11.73 -7.06
N LYS A 188 -15.93 -12.95 -6.62
CA LYS A 188 -17.34 -13.40 -6.49
C LYS A 188 -18.14 -12.47 -5.60
N THR A 189 -17.56 -12.04 -4.49
CA THR A 189 -18.24 -11.14 -3.56
C THR A 189 -18.53 -9.79 -4.21
N PHE A 190 -17.58 -9.23 -4.96
CA PHE A 190 -17.76 -7.95 -5.67
C PHE A 190 -18.58 -8.02 -6.96
N GLN A 191 -18.95 -9.22 -7.44
CA GLN A 191 -19.92 -9.33 -8.53
C GLN A 191 -21.31 -8.84 -8.12
N GLU A 192 -21.60 -8.82 -6.82
CA GLU A 192 -22.87 -8.34 -6.29
C GLU A 192 -22.83 -6.81 -6.07
N ASP A 193 -23.82 -6.10 -6.63
CA ASP A 193 -23.95 -4.64 -6.46
C ASP A 193 -24.19 -4.23 -4.99
N GLU A 194 -24.78 -5.11 -4.18
CA GLU A 194 -24.94 -4.91 -2.74
C GLU A 194 -23.57 -4.80 -2.03
N THR A 195 -22.62 -5.66 -2.41
CA THR A 195 -21.26 -5.58 -1.86
C THR A 195 -20.60 -4.26 -2.21
N ARG A 196 -20.67 -3.84 -3.48
CA ARG A 196 -20.11 -2.56 -3.93
C ARG A 196 -20.73 -1.39 -3.16
N SER A 197 -22.07 -1.37 -3.04
CA SER A 197 -22.78 -0.30 -2.31
C SER A 197 -22.51 -0.31 -0.81
N THR A 198 -22.05 -1.41 -0.26
CA THR A 198 -21.62 -1.55 1.13
C THR A 198 -20.18 -1.14 1.34
N VAL A 199 -19.27 -1.62 0.49
CA VAL A 199 -17.81 -1.47 0.68
C VAL A 199 -17.28 -0.13 0.19
N ILE A 200 -17.66 0.32 -1.02
CA ILE A 200 -17.05 1.50 -1.65
C ILE A 200 -17.22 2.78 -0.79
N PRO A 201 -18.39 3.05 -0.16
CA PRO A 201 -18.50 4.20 0.73
C PRO A 201 -17.53 4.16 1.91
N VAL A 202 -17.26 2.97 2.46
CA VAL A 202 -16.32 2.79 3.57
C VAL A 202 -14.88 2.92 3.07
N TYR A 203 -14.57 2.39 1.89
CA TYR A 203 -13.28 2.60 1.22
C TYR A 203 -12.99 4.10 1.06
N MET A 204 -13.99 4.89 0.60
CA MET A 204 -13.89 6.35 0.53
C MET A 204 -13.63 6.98 1.91
N GLY A 205 -14.27 6.47 2.96
CA GLY A 205 -14.03 6.88 4.34
C GLY A 205 -12.60 6.58 4.82
N LEU A 206 -12.06 5.41 4.48
CA LEU A 206 -10.66 5.06 4.77
C LEU A 206 -9.68 5.98 4.04
N VAL A 207 -9.94 6.30 2.76
CA VAL A 207 -9.16 7.29 2.01
C VAL A 207 -9.24 8.66 2.67
N LYS A 208 -10.43 9.06 3.17
CA LYS A 208 -10.58 10.33 3.90
C LYS A 208 -9.78 10.34 5.20
N GLN A 209 -9.73 9.24 5.94
CA GLN A 209 -8.89 9.15 7.12
C GLN A 209 -7.40 9.30 6.79
N ILE A 210 -6.95 8.70 5.69
CA ILE A 210 -5.57 8.87 5.20
C ILE A 210 -5.30 10.34 4.87
N ASP A 211 -6.22 11.00 4.17
CA ASP A 211 -6.12 12.42 3.81
C ASP A 211 -5.99 13.32 5.05
N ASP A 212 -6.79 13.07 6.10
CA ASP A 212 -6.71 13.80 7.37
C ASP A 212 -5.35 13.58 8.07
N GLU A 213 -4.86 12.36 8.07
CA GLU A 213 -3.58 12.02 8.69
C GLU A 213 -2.37 12.54 7.90
N LEU A 214 -2.44 12.56 6.57
CA LEU A 214 -1.44 13.25 5.74
C LEU A 214 -1.46 14.75 5.99
N GLY A 215 -2.64 15.36 6.17
CA GLY A 215 -2.76 16.76 6.57
C GLY A 215 -2.02 17.04 7.87
N ARG A 216 -2.18 16.19 8.89
CA ARG A 216 -1.48 16.29 10.17
C ARG A 216 0.04 16.12 10.02
N LEU A 217 0.47 15.18 9.19
CA LEU A 217 1.88 14.95 8.89
C LEU A 217 2.51 16.17 8.21
N PHE A 218 1.84 16.74 7.20
CA PHE A 218 2.34 17.90 6.49
C PHE A 218 2.36 19.15 7.37
N GLU A 219 1.35 19.36 8.22
CA GLU A 219 1.36 20.44 9.21
C GLU A 219 2.57 20.32 10.16
N TYR A 220 2.91 19.10 10.61
CA TYR A 220 4.11 18.87 11.39
C TYR A 220 5.37 19.23 10.62
N MET A 221 5.50 18.79 9.36
CA MET A 221 6.65 19.08 8.52
C MET A 221 6.82 20.59 8.27
N ASP A 222 5.72 21.30 8.00
CA ASP A 222 5.73 22.76 7.82
C ASP A 222 6.20 23.48 9.09
N ASN A 223 5.66 23.10 10.25
CA ASN A 223 6.03 23.68 11.54
C ASN A 223 7.50 23.45 11.92
N LYS A 224 8.12 22.38 11.39
CA LYS A 224 9.55 22.07 11.60
C LYS A 224 10.45 22.59 10.47
N GLY A 225 9.88 23.21 9.43
CA GLY A 225 10.64 23.67 8.25
C GLY A 225 11.20 22.54 7.39
N LEU A 226 10.64 21.32 7.50
CA LEU A 226 11.07 20.16 6.73
C LEU A 226 10.54 20.20 5.30
N SER A 227 9.39 20.82 5.07
CA SER A 227 8.76 20.92 3.74
C SER A 227 9.62 21.64 2.70
N ASP A 228 10.44 22.61 3.14
CA ASP A 228 11.34 23.37 2.26
C ASP A 228 12.54 22.56 1.75
N ASN A 229 12.81 21.40 2.34
CA ASN A 229 14.00 20.58 2.05
C ASN A 229 13.68 19.09 1.88
N THR A 230 12.42 18.72 1.78
CA THR A 230 12.01 17.31 1.66
C THR A 230 11.23 17.09 0.37
N MET A 231 11.71 16.18 -0.49
CA MET A 231 10.92 15.68 -1.60
C MET A 231 9.85 14.74 -1.05
N ILE A 232 8.60 14.96 -1.44
CA ILE A 232 7.46 14.14 -1.03
C ILE A 232 6.91 13.44 -2.26
N VAL A 233 6.73 12.13 -2.17
CA VAL A 233 6.06 11.32 -3.18
C VAL A 233 4.89 10.60 -2.54
N LEU A 234 3.68 10.89 -3.02
CA LEU A 234 2.48 10.14 -2.70
C LEU A 234 2.16 9.19 -3.83
N THR A 235 2.10 7.90 -3.53
CA THR A 235 1.77 6.84 -4.48
C THR A 235 1.08 5.67 -3.77
N SER A 236 0.71 4.64 -4.53
CA SER A 236 0.24 3.35 -4.02
C SER A 236 1.07 2.23 -4.64
N ASP A 237 1.09 1.06 -4.02
CA ASP A 237 1.69 -0.15 -4.57
C ASP A 237 0.81 -0.76 -5.67
N HIS A 238 -0.51 -0.68 -5.56
CA HIS A 238 -1.52 -1.13 -6.53
C HIS A 238 -2.83 -0.38 -6.31
N GLY A 239 -3.77 -0.53 -7.23
CA GLY A 239 -5.15 -0.12 -7.07
C GLY A 239 -6.02 -1.24 -6.46
N ASP A 240 -7.35 -1.15 -6.66
CA ASP A 240 -8.31 -2.16 -6.24
C ASP A 240 -9.48 -2.17 -7.24
N TYR A 241 -9.89 -3.34 -7.66
CA TYR A 241 -10.99 -3.50 -8.63
C TYR A 241 -12.35 -3.04 -8.09
N LEU A 242 -12.64 -3.32 -6.84
CA LEU A 242 -13.91 -2.97 -6.19
C LEU A 242 -15.15 -3.32 -7.04
N GLY A 243 -15.06 -4.37 -7.84
CA GLY A 243 -16.12 -4.86 -8.71
C GLY A 243 -16.04 -4.42 -10.17
N ASP A 244 -15.08 -3.60 -10.57
CA ASP A 244 -14.81 -3.33 -11.97
C ASP A 244 -14.34 -4.61 -12.65
N HIS A 245 -14.70 -4.79 -13.91
CA HIS A 245 -14.38 -6.01 -14.69
C HIS A 245 -14.84 -7.33 -14.03
N TRP A 246 -15.83 -7.27 -13.11
CA TRP A 246 -16.31 -8.42 -12.31
C TRP A 246 -15.26 -9.00 -11.35
N LEU A 247 -14.27 -8.19 -10.96
CA LEU A 247 -13.12 -8.58 -10.16
C LEU A 247 -13.11 -7.86 -8.81
N GLY A 248 -12.42 -8.47 -7.85
CA GLY A 248 -11.99 -7.86 -6.58
C GLY A 248 -10.47 -7.91 -6.48
N GLU A 249 -9.90 -7.27 -5.46
CA GLU A 249 -8.44 -7.21 -5.25
C GLU A 249 -7.69 -6.56 -6.44
N LYS A 250 -6.55 -7.10 -6.91
CA LYS A 250 -5.57 -6.34 -7.70
C LYS A 250 -4.78 -7.08 -8.77
N GLU A 251 -4.81 -8.40 -8.83
CA GLU A 251 -3.76 -9.22 -9.47
C GLU A 251 -3.66 -9.18 -11.00
N LEU A 252 -4.53 -8.45 -11.68
CA LEU A 252 -4.49 -8.32 -13.14
C LEU A 252 -4.13 -6.89 -13.58
N PHE A 253 -4.04 -6.67 -14.93
CA PHE A 253 -3.45 -5.45 -15.49
C PHE A 253 -4.45 -4.42 -16.01
N HIS A 254 -5.70 -4.44 -15.53
CA HIS A 254 -6.65 -3.38 -15.84
C HIS A 254 -6.29 -2.08 -15.10
N GLU A 255 -6.71 -0.93 -15.65
CA GLU A 255 -6.46 0.41 -15.07
C GLU A 255 -6.80 0.49 -13.57
N ALA A 256 -7.88 -0.19 -13.14
CA ALA A 256 -8.27 -0.22 -11.73
C ALA A 256 -7.19 -0.78 -10.79
N SER A 257 -6.34 -1.69 -11.27
CA SER A 257 -5.24 -2.30 -10.52
C SER A 257 -3.90 -1.59 -10.72
N VAL A 258 -3.55 -1.24 -11.97
CA VAL A 258 -2.17 -0.80 -12.30
C VAL A 258 -2.01 0.71 -12.42
N ARG A 259 -3.10 1.47 -12.65
CA ARG A 259 -3.05 2.92 -12.73
C ARG A 259 -3.14 3.56 -11.35
N ILE A 260 -2.03 3.53 -10.63
CA ILE A 260 -1.90 4.10 -9.29
C ILE A 260 -1.68 5.61 -9.32
N PRO A 261 -2.03 6.33 -8.25
CA PRO A 261 -1.71 7.75 -8.13
C PRO A 261 -0.19 7.97 -8.06
N MET A 262 0.28 9.09 -8.62
CA MET A 262 1.65 9.56 -8.46
C MET A 262 1.64 11.09 -8.33
N ILE A 263 1.88 11.59 -7.12
CA ILE A 263 1.97 13.02 -6.83
C ILE A 263 3.38 13.27 -6.26
N VAL A 264 4.12 14.17 -6.90
CA VAL A 264 5.50 14.48 -6.49
C VAL A 264 5.61 15.96 -6.16
N VAL A 265 6.12 16.25 -4.97
CA VAL A 265 6.51 17.59 -4.54
C VAL A 265 8.02 17.63 -4.46
N ASP A 266 8.66 18.34 -5.39
CA ASP A 266 10.09 18.67 -5.32
C ASP A 266 10.23 20.05 -4.69
N PRO A 267 10.94 20.19 -3.55
CA PRO A 267 11.10 21.50 -2.87
C PRO A 267 12.01 22.46 -3.64
N SER A 268 12.76 21.97 -4.61
CA SER A 268 13.73 22.79 -5.35
C SER A 268 13.08 23.87 -6.21
N LYS A 269 13.73 25.01 -6.36
CA LYS A 269 13.27 26.11 -7.23
C LYS A 269 13.25 25.72 -8.71
N THR A 270 13.97 24.68 -9.11
CA THR A 270 13.98 24.18 -10.50
C THR A 270 12.64 23.57 -10.88
N ALA A 271 11.83 23.13 -9.89
CA ALA A 271 10.49 22.59 -10.09
C ALA A 271 9.36 23.64 -10.07
N ASP A 272 9.66 24.92 -9.88
CA ASP A 272 8.63 25.96 -9.73
C ASP A 272 7.73 26.07 -10.97
N ALA A 273 8.26 25.81 -12.18
CA ALA A 273 7.50 25.91 -13.42
C ALA A 273 6.44 24.79 -13.59
N THR A 274 6.58 23.69 -12.84
CA THR A 274 5.69 22.52 -12.94
C THR A 274 4.78 22.36 -11.73
N ARG A 275 4.91 23.20 -10.71
CA ARG A 275 4.03 23.15 -9.53
C ARG A 275 2.56 23.32 -9.90
N GLY A 276 1.72 22.45 -9.36
CA GLY A 276 0.28 22.45 -9.63
C GLY A 276 -0.11 22.00 -11.05
N THR A 277 0.81 21.44 -11.83
CA THR A 277 0.53 20.89 -13.16
C THR A 277 0.37 19.37 -13.11
N ALA A 278 -0.19 18.81 -14.18
CA ALA A 278 -0.27 17.37 -14.42
C ALA A 278 0.52 17.02 -15.68
N SER A 279 1.19 15.86 -15.66
CA SER A 279 1.89 15.30 -16.81
C SER A 279 1.18 14.04 -17.31
N ASN A 280 1.11 13.87 -18.64
CA ASN A 280 0.62 12.64 -19.27
C ASN A 280 1.76 11.69 -19.64
N ALA A 281 3.00 11.98 -19.25
CA ALA A 281 4.12 11.09 -19.49
C ALA A 281 3.91 9.76 -18.75
N LEU A 282 4.21 8.65 -19.42
CA LEU A 282 4.16 7.33 -18.82
C LEU A 282 5.26 7.18 -17.78
N VAL A 283 4.89 6.89 -16.54
CA VAL A 283 5.82 6.66 -15.43
C VAL A 283 5.53 5.33 -14.75
N GLU A 284 6.53 4.76 -14.11
CA GLU A 284 6.43 3.47 -13.42
C GLU A 284 7.03 3.59 -12.01
N ALA A 285 6.60 2.75 -11.09
CA ALA A 285 7.12 2.77 -9.70
C ALA A 285 8.65 2.58 -9.64
N ILE A 286 9.24 1.85 -10.59
CA ILE A 286 10.69 1.67 -10.69
C ILE A 286 11.46 2.98 -10.95
N ASP A 287 10.78 4.05 -11.38
CA ASP A 287 11.37 5.37 -11.62
C ASP A 287 11.70 6.12 -10.34
N LEU A 288 11.09 5.71 -9.21
CA LEU A 288 11.28 6.40 -7.93
C LEU A 288 12.70 6.25 -7.39
N VAL A 289 13.29 5.05 -7.48
CA VAL A 289 14.64 4.82 -6.96
C VAL A 289 15.70 5.69 -7.67
N PRO A 290 15.79 5.70 -9.04
CA PRO A 290 16.70 6.62 -9.71
C PRO A 290 16.40 8.09 -9.42
N THR A 291 15.12 8.48 -9.26
CA THR A 291 14.75 9.84 -8.88
C THR A 291 15.33 10.23 -7.52
N PHE A 292 15.17 9.37 -6.51
CA PHE A 292 15.69 9.65 -5.16
C PHE A 292 17.22 9.71 -5.12
N ILE A 293 17.89 8.85 -5.91
CA ILE A 293 19.35 8.88 -6.01
C ILE A 293 19.82 10.21 -6.59
N GLU A 294 19.26 10.65 -7.71
CA GLU A 294 19.65 11.90 -8.37
C GLU A 294 19.27 13.13 -7.55
N ALA A 295 18.05 13.18 -7.00
CA ALA A 295 17.61 14.25 -6.10
C ALA A 295 18.51 14.37 -4.85
N SER A 296 19.18 13.28 -4.47
CA SER A 296 20.15 13.25 -3.37
C SER A 296 21.59 13.55 -3.80
N GLY A 297 21.82 13.96 -5.04
CA GLY A 297 23.13 14.25 -5.59
C GLY A 297 23.96 13.00 -5.96
N GLY A 298 23.33 11.83 -6.02
CA GLY A 298 23.97 10.59 -6.42
C GLY A 298 23.96 10.37 -7.93
N LYS A 299 24.63 9.31 -8.36
CA LYS A 299 24.67 8.88 -9.76
C LYS A 299 23.96 7.55 -9.92
N VAL A 300 23.03 7.49 -10.85
CA VAL A 300 22.28 6.27 -11.18
C VAL A 300 23.17 5.30 -11.97
N GLU A 301 23.21 4.05 -11.51
CA GLU A 301 23.86 2.95 -12.24
C GLU A 301 22.85 2.27 -13.17
N GLN A 302 22.77 2.72 -14.41
CA GLN A 302 21.81 2.24 -15.42
C GLN A 302 21.81 0.72 -15.65
N LYS A 303 22.94 0.03 -15.37
CA LYS A 303 23.01 -1.44 -15.47
C LYS A 303 22.28 -2.18 -14.35
N ARG A 304 21.89 -1.48 -13.29
CA ARG A 304 21.24 -2.05 -12.11
C ARG A 304 19.82 -1.56 -11.92
N LEU A 305 19.49 -0.39 -12.45
CA LEU A 305 18.21 0.28 -12.32
C LEU A 305 17.65 0.58 -13.70
N GLU A 306 16.55 -0.06 -14.06
CA GLU A 306 15.90 0.08 -15.36
C GLU A 306 14.97 1.30 -15.43
N GLY A 307 14.56 1.82 -14.27
CA GLY A 307 13.73 3.01 -14.16
C GLY A 307 14.44 4.28 -14.63
N ARG A 308 13.67 5.30 -14.95
CA ARG A 308 14.13 6.62 -15.38
C ARG A 308 13.82 7.65 -14.31
N SER A 309 14.79 8.50 -13.97
CA SER A 309 14.54 9.59 -13.03
C SER A 309 13.41 10.50 -13.49
N LEU A 310 12.52 10.85 -12.59
CA LEU A 310 11.41 11.77 -12.83
C LEU A 310 11.84 13.25 -12.79
N LEU A 311 13.07 13.57 -12.37
CA LEU A 311 13.55 14.95 -12.28
C LEU A 311 13.37 15.76 -13.58
N PRO A 312 13.62 15.19 -14.79
CA PRO A 312 13.34 15.91 -16.03
C PRO A 312 11.88 16.33 -16.20
N LEU A 313 10.93 15.51 -15.74
CA LEU A 313 9.50 15.82 -15.76
C LEU A 313 9.10 16.84 -14.69
N LEU A 314 9.80 16.84 -13.56
CA LEU A 314 9.55 17.78 -12.46
C LEU A 314 10.11 19.18 -12.73
N CYS A 315 11.17 19.27 -13.53
CA CYS A 315 11.83 20.55 -13.83
C CYS A 315 11.42 21.18 -15.18
N ASN A 316 10.72 20.45 -16.04
CA ASN A 316 10.35 20.92 -17.37
C ASN A 316 8.86 20.71 -17.64
N THR A 317 8.25 21.61 -18.36
CA THR A 317 6.82 21.56 -18.74
C THR A 317 6.50 20.54 -19.84
N SER A 318 7.53 19.95 -20.46
CA SER A 318 7.40 18.87 -21.45
C SER A 318 8.34 17.73 -21.11
N ALA A 319 7.93 16.51 -21.42
CA ALA A 319 8.81 15.35 -21.33
C ALA A 319 9.98 15.46 -22.32
N PRO A 320 11.14 14.86 -21.99
CA PRO A 320 12.23 14.67 -22.97
C PRO A 320 11.75 13.93 -24.23
N ASP A 321 12.34 14.25 -25.38
CA ASP A 321 11.97 13.63 -26.67
C ASP A 321 12.17 12.11 -26.71
N ASP A 322 13.09 11.59 -25.89
CA ASP A 322 13.40 10.18 -25.75
C ASP A 322 12.64 9.51 -24.59
N TRP A 323 11.62 10.17 -24.02
CA TRP A 323 10.84 9.58 -22.95
C TRP A 323 10.10 8.32 -23.44
N ARG A 324 9.79 7.40 -22.48
CA ARG A 324 9.14 6.13 -22.84
C ARG A 324 7.76 6.32 -23.47
N GLU A 325 7.45 5.47 -24.42
CA GLU A 325 6.16 5.40 -25.10
C GLU A 325 5.27 4.27 -24.56
N ALA A 326 5.81 3.39 -23.71
CA ALA A 326 5.11 2.26 -23.10
C ALA A 326 5.53 2.07 -21.64
N ALA A 327 4.60 1.65 -20.80
CA ALA A 327 4.82 1.10 -19.45
C ALA A 327 4.58 -0.41 -19.49
N PHE A 328 5.34 -1.15 -18.68
CA PHE A 328 5.28 -2.61 -18.66
C PHE A 328 4.78 -3.09 -17.29
N SER A 329 3.87 -4.04 -17.31
CA SER A 329 3.43 -4.78 -16.14
C SER A 329 3.67 -6.25 -16.38
N GLU A 330 4.29 -6.92 -15.41
CA GLU A 330 4.63 -8.33 -15.47
C GLU A 330 4.19 -9.01 -14.17
N LEU A 331 3.56 -10.17 -14.28
CA LEU A 331 3.17 -11.00 -13.16
C LEU A 331 3.52 -12.46 -13.45
N ASP A 332 4.29 -13.07 -12.55
CA ASP A 332 4.55 -14.51 -12.58
C ASP A 332 3.45 -15.26 -11.81
N TYR A 333 2.52 -15.88 -12.55
CA TYR A 333 1.49 -16.76 -11.97
C TYR A 333 2.05 -18.09 -11.45
N GLY A 334 3.35 -18.34 -11.66
CA GLY A 334 4.04 -19.56 -11.24
C GLY A 334 4.53 -19.56 -9.80
N PHE A 335 3.89 -18.84 -8.87
CA PHE A 335 4.31 -18.86 -7.48
C PHE A 335 4.25 -20.29 -6.87
N ARG A 336 5.03 -20.50 -5.83
CA ARG A 336 5.41 -21.85 -5.30
C ARG A 336 4.24 -22.84 -5.15
N GLY A 337 3.06 -22.39 -4.77
CA GLY A 337 1.83 -23.21 -4.69
C GLY A 337 1.37 -23.74 -6.06
N ALA A 338 1.31 -22.88 -7.07
CA ALA A 338 0.95 -23.24 -8.43
C ALA A 338 1.99 -24.17 -9.07
N ARG A 339 3.30 -23.96 -8.87
CA ARG A 339 4.37 -24.87 -9.32
C ARG A 339 4.21 -26.26 -8.76
N ASN A 340 3.94 -26.40 -7.47
CA ASN A 340 3.76 -27.70 -6.82
C ASN A 340 2.53 -28.43 -7.33
N THR A 341 1.46 -27.70 -7.64
CA THR A 341 0.23 -28.25 -8.22
C THR A 341 0.42 -28.62 -9.68
N LEU A 342 1.10 -27.78 -10.48
CA LEU A 342 1.45 -28.05 -11.88
C LEU A 342 2.31 -29.32 -12.02
N GLN A 343 3.22 -29.57 -11.11
CA GLN A 343 4.06 -30.76 -11.12
C GLN A 343 3.29 -32.05 -10.81
N LYS A 344 2.22 -31.95 -10.01
CA LYS A 344 1.40 -33.09 -9.58
C LYS A 344 0.19 -33.33 -10.49
N GLU A 345 -0.49 -32.27 -10.89
CA GLU A 345 -1.73 -32.31 -11.66
C GLU A 345 -1.82 -31.11 -12.60
N PRO A 346 -1.28 -31.20 -13.83
CA PRO A 346 -1.22 -30.06 -14.75
C PRO A 346 -2.55 -29.34 -15.02
N ASN A 347 -3.67 -30.08 -14.97
CA ASN A 347 -5.01 -29.52 -15.20
C ASN A 347 -5.64 -28.87 -13.96
N ALA A 348 -5.14 -29.16 -12.76
CA ALA A 348 -5.64 -28.56 -11.52
C ALA A 348 -5.01 -27.18 -11.24
N ALA A 349 -3.91 -26.85 -11.88
CA ALA A 349 -3.25 -25.56 -11.72
C ALA A 349 -4.11 -24.39 -12.25
N LEU A 350 -4.84 -24.62 -13.35
CA LEU A 350 -5.80 -23.65 -13.90
C LEU A 350 -7.02 -23.39 -12.97
N ALA A 351 -7.31 -24.30 -12.05
CA ALA A 351 -8.38 -24.13 -11.06
C ALA A 351 -7.87 -23.41 -9.78
N TRP A 352 -6.56 -23.22 -9.65
CA TRP A 352 -5.92 -22.55 -8.52
C TRP A 352 -5.49 -21.11 -8.84
N MET A 353 -5.36 -20.81 -10.13
CA MET A 353 -5.17 -19.45 -10.65
C MET A 353 -6.52 -18.77 -10.79
#